data_15889c75160f39088cb84283058a693d
#
_entry.id   15889c75160f39088cb84283058a693d
#
_cell.length_a   1.000
_cell.length_b   1.000
_cell.length_c   1.000
_cell.angle_alpha   90.00
_cell.angle_beta   90.00
_cell.angle_gamma   90.00
#
_symmetry.space_group_name_H-M   'P 1'
#
loop_
_entity.id
_entity.type
_entity.pdbx_description
1 polymer ?
#
loop_
_entity_poly.entity_id
_entity_poly.type
_entity_poly.pdbx_seq_one_letter_code
_entity_poly.pdbx_strand_id
1 'polypeptide(L)'
;MRALHTKALRDLWHLRSQALAIALVIAAGLANLVMSRATLESLSETRQRFYDDHAFADVFAQARRVPEAVAERLREIDGVQAVETRLVSGAHLSVPGFEEPVRALMVSLPDSAEPLLNRPYLRAGRLLAPGSEDEAVISEAFAEAHGFAPGDTL
;
A
#
# COMPACT_ATOMS: atom_id res chain seq x y z
N MET A 1 22.61 -23.95 -50.17
CA MET A 1 21.82 -23.62 -48.97
C MET A 1 20.29 -23.87 -49.08
N ARG A 2 19.67 -23.64 -50.27
CA ARG A 2 18.22 -23.90 -50.46
C ARG A 2 17.77 -25.35 -50.22
N ALA A 3 18.58 -26.35 -50.57
CA ALA A 3 18.22 -27.77 -50.40
C ALA A 3 18.14 -28.22 -48.94
N LEU A 4 18.96 -27.67 -48.04
CA LEU A 4 18.93 -27.96 -46.61
C LEU A 4 17.67 -27.39 -45.94
N HIS A 5 17.27 -26.18 -46.29
CA HIS A 5 16.03 -25.59 -45.77
C HIS A 5 14.80 -26.35 -46.21
N THR A 6 14.74 -26.79 -47.48
CA THR A 6 13.61 -27.57 -48.01
C THR A 6 13.49 -28.94 -47.32
N LYS A 7 14.64 -29.60 -47.05
CA LYS A 7 14.67 -30.84 -46.31
C LYS A 7 14.21 -30.67 -44.87
N ALA A 8 14.73 -29.66 -44.17
CA ALA A 8 14.35 -29.36 -42.80
C ALA A 8 12.85 -29.06 -42.67
N LEU A 9 12.28 -28.30 -43.63
CA LEU A 9 10.84 -28.00 -43.62
C LEU A 9 9.98 -29.25 -43.80
N ARG A 10 10.43 -30.19 -44.67
CA ARG A 10 9.72 -31.44 -44.91
C ARG A 10 9.81 -32.37 -43.70
N ASP A 11 10.95 -32.46 -43.05
CA ASP A 11 11.15 -33.26 -41.84
C ASP A 11 10.33 -32.67 -40.65
N LEU A 12 10.25 -31.34 -40.55
CA LEU A 12 9.36 -30.66 -39.59
C LEU A 12 7.89 -30.99 -39.81
N TRP A 13 7.47 -31.07 -41.09
CA TRP A 13 6.08 -31.42 -41.41
C TRP A 13 5.74 -32.88 -41.07
N HIS A 14 6.71 -33.79 -41.16
CA HIS A 14 6.55 -35.19 -40.73
C HIS A 14 6.48 -35.33 -39.20
N LEU A 15 7.18 -34.46 -38.45
CA LEU A 15 7.21 -34.42 -36.99
C LEU A 15 6.28 -33.32 -36.39
N ARG A 16 5.28 -32.91 -37.17
CA ARG A 16 4.41 -31.75 -36.81
C ARG A 16 3.78 -31.83 -35.40
N SER A 17 3.37 -33.02 -34.95
CA SER A 17 2.79 -33.22 -33.65
C SER A 17 3.80 -32.97 -32.51
N GLN A 18 5.02 -33.43 -32.68
CA GLN A 18 6.11 -33.22 -31.71
C GLN A 18 6.57 -31.76 -31.73
N ALA A 19 6.72 -31.18 -32.92
CA ALA A 19 7.07 -29.75 -33.06
C ALA A 19 6.00 -28.84 -32.44
N LEU A 20 4.72 -29.16 -32.63
CA LEU A 20 3.62 -28.45 -32.01
C LEU A 20 3.63 -28.58 -30.49
N ALA A 21 3.86 -29.78 -29.96
CA ALA A 21 3.93 -29.99 -28.51
C ALA A 21 5.06 -29.16 -27.87
N ILE A 22 6.26 -29.19 -28.49
CA ILE A 22 7.39 -28.38 -28.01
C ILE A 22 7.09 -26.88 -28.10
N ALA A 23 6.52 -26.44 -29.23
CA ALA A 23 6.13 -25.01 -29.40
C ALA A 23 5.11 -24.56 -28.34
N LEU A 24 4.14 -25.40 -28.01
CA LEU A 24 3.14 -25.09 -26.96
C LEU A 24 3.78 -25.00 -25.56
N VAL A 25 4.73 -25.90 -25.24
CA VAL A 25 5.44 -25.84 -23.95
C VAL A 25 6.27 -24.56 -23.86
N ILE A 26 7.00 -24.20 -24.90
CA ILE A 26 7.80 -22.98 -24.95
C ILE A 26 6.87 -21.75 -24.86
N ALA A 27 5.77 -21.75 -25.62
CA ALA A 27 4.80 -20.64 -25.58
C ALA A 27 4.18 -20.47 -24.20
N ALA A 28 3.81 -21.58 -23.53
CA ALA A 28 3.30 -21.54 -22.17
C ALA A 28 4.34 -20.99 -21.16
N GLY A 29 5.60 -21.40 -21.29
CA GLY A 29 6.69 -20.90 -20.46
C GLY A 29 6.94 -19.39 -20.66
N LEU A 30 6.96 -18.93 -21.92
CA LEU A 30 7.10 -17.51 -22.25
C LEU A 30 5.91 -16.70 -21.77
N ALA A 31 4.68 -17.19 -21.97
CA ALA A 31 3.47 -16.52 -21.51
C ALA A 31 3.47 -16.33 -19.98
N ASN A 32 3.87 -17.38 -19.25
CA ASN A 32 3.97 -17.31 -17.79
C ASN A 32 5.05 -16.28 -17.34
N LEU A 33 6.20 -16.26 -17.99
CA LEU A 33 7.25 -15.28 -17.72
C LEU A 33 6.79 -13.85 -17.97
N VAL A 34 6.16 -13.60 -19.11
CA VAL A 34 5.64 -12.27 -19.46
C VAL A 34 4.56 -11.83 -18.48
N MET A 35 3.62 -12.72 -18.16
CA MET A 35 2.55 -12.42 -17.19
C MET A 35 3.12 -12.09 -15.80
N SER A 36 4.09 -12.87 -15.33
CA SER A 36 4.72 -12.63 -14.02
C SER A 36 5.42 -11.27 -13.97
N ARG A 37 6.15 -10.89 -15.01
CA ARG A 37 6.81 -9.59 -15.10
C ARG A 37 5.80 -8.44 -15.16
N ALA A 38 4.79 -8.56 -16.00
CA ALA A 38 3.74 -7.54 -16.13
C ALA A 38 2.98 -7.32 -14.81
N THR A 39 2.70 -8.42 -14.07
CA THR A 39 2.06 -8.31 -12.74
C THR A 39 2.95 -7.58 -11.73
N LEU A 40 4.25 -7.91 -11.67
CA LEU A 40 5.19 -7.25 -10.78
C LEU A 40 5.34 -5.75 -11.10
N GLU A 41 5.43 -5.41 -12.39
CA GLU A 41 5.55 -4.02 -12.85
C GLU A 41 4.29 -3.22 -12.52
N SER A 42 3.10 -3.76 -12.83
CA SER A 42 1.81 -3.14 -12.49
C SER A 42 1.64 -2.93 -10.98
N LEU A 43 2.02 -3.93 -10.17
CA LEU A 43 1.94 -3.81 -8.71
C LEU A 43 2.92 -2.76 -8.16
N SER A 44 4.14 -2.71 -8.72
CA SER A 44 5.15 -1.71 -8.36
C SER A 44 4.69 -0.29 -8.69
N GLU A 45 4.14 -0.08 -9.89
CA GLU A 45 3.60 1.22 -10.30
C GLU A 45 2.40 1.64 -9.45
N THR A 46 1.48 0.71 -9.16
CA THR A 46 0.31 1.01 -8.32
C THR A 46 0.73 1.42 -6.92
N ARG A 47 1.71 0.70 -6.34
CA ARG A 47 2.27 1.04 -5.03
C ARG A 47 2.93 2.42 -5.05
N GLN A 48 3.75 2.70 -6.08
CA GLN A 48 4.44 3.98 -6.18
C GLN A 48 3.44 5.14 -6.29
N ARG A 49 2.44 5.01 -7.16
CA ARG A 49 1.38 6.03 -7.28
C ARG A 49 0.65 6.24 -5.95
N PHE A 50 0.31 5.16 -5.25
CA PHE A 50 -0.34 5.27 -3.95
C PHE A 50 0.53 6.02 -2.92
N TYR A 51 1.84 5.77 -2.91
CA TYR A 51 2.77 6.46 -2.01
C TYR A 51 2.92 7.93 -2.37
N ASP A 52 3.00 8.24 -3.65
CA ASP A 52 3.11 9.62 -4.14
C ASP A 52 1.82 10.41 -3.86
N ASP A 53 0.66 9.84 -4.15
CA ASP A 53 -0.65 10.47 -3.94
C ASP A 53 -0.94 10.77 -2.45
N HIS A 54 -0.43 9.91 -1.55
CA HIS A 54 -0.63 10.03 -0.11
C HIS A 54 0.57 10.62 0.62
N ALA A 55 1.55 11.13 -0.11
CA ALA A 55 2.77 11.71 0.44
C ALA A 55 3.42 10.81 1.51
N PHE A 56 3.61 9.53 1.17
CA PHE A 56 4.16 8.57 2.11
C PHE A 56 5.60 8.95 2.49
N ALA A 57 5.90 8.97 3.78
CA ALA A 57 7.21 9.38 4.25
C ALA A 57 8.28 8.34 3.92
N ASP A 58 9.48 8.78 3.49
CA ASP A 58 10.60 7.91 3.20
C ASP A 58 11.28 7.38 4.47
N VAL A 59 11.22 8.16 5.56
CA VAL A 59 11.88 7.84 6.82
C VAL A 59 10.91 7.95 7.98
N PHE A 60 10.88 6.91 8.81
CA PHE A 60 10.14 6.85 10.06
C PHE A 60 11.10 6.70 11.23
N ALA A 61 10.92 7.52 12.24
CA ALA A 61 11.67 7.42 13.50
C ALA A 61 10.70 7.46 14.68
N GLN A 62 10.96 6.65 15.68
CA GLN A 62 10.19 6.64 16.93
C GLN A 62 11.05 7.05 18.10
N ALA A 63 10.51 7.89 18.97
CA ALA A 63 11.16 8.26 20.20
C ALA A 63 10.14 8.40 21.34
N ARG A 64 10.55 8.12 22.56
CA ARG A 64 9.67 8.16 23.73
C ARG A 64 9.22 9.58 24.10
N ARG A 65 10.11 10.53 23.90
CA ARG A 65 9.86 11.94 24.20
C ARG A 65 10.84 12.77 23.39
N VAL A 66 10.33 13.59 22.49
CA VAL A 66 11.12 14.46 21.62
C VAL A 66 10.61 15.89 21.81
N PRO A 67 11.48 16.84 22.18
CA PRO A 67 11.13 18.24 22.13
C PRO A 67 10.83 18.69 20.69
N GLU A 68 9.88 19.59 20.51
CA GLU A 68 9.48 20.08 19.19
C GLU A 68 10.66 20.74 18.42
N ALA A 69 11.59 21.35 19.17
CA ALA A 69 12.84 21.87 18.62
C ALA A 69 13.67 20.85 17.82
N VAL A 70 13.49 19.55 18.05
CA VAL A 70 14.15 18.51 17.25
C VAL A 70 13.51 18.41 15.88
N ALA A 71 12.20 18.51 15.76
CA ALA A 71 11.50 18.53 14.49
C ALA A 71 11.91 19.74 13.64
N GLU A 72 12.08 20.91 14.25
CA GLU A 72 12.62 22.10 13.57
C GLU A 72 14.03 21.85 13.02
N ARG A 73 14.91 21.30 13.83
CA ARG A 73 16.26 20.96 13.39
C ARG A 73 16.32 19.94 12.27
N LEU A 74 15.36 19.00 12.23
CA LEU A 74 15.27 18.02 11.14
C LEU A 74 14.83 18.69 9.84
N ARG A 75 14.00 19.74 9.89
CA ARG A 75 13.60 20.52 8.70
C ARG A 75 14.75 21.33 8.11
N GLU A 76 15.79 21.65 8.91
CA GLU A 76 16.97 22.39 8.47
C GLU A 76 18.01 21.51 7.74
N ILE A 77 17.83 20.20 7.73
CA ILE A 77 18.76 19.28 7.07
C ILE A 77 18.57 19.36 5.55
N ASP A 78 19.64 19.55 4.82
CA ASP A 78 19.62 19.57 3.36
C ASP A 78 19.04 18.27 2.79
N GLY A 79 18.05 18.41 1.91
CA GLY A 79 17.34 17.27 1.30
C GLY A 79 16.09 16.83 2.03
N VAL A 80 15.80 17.34 3.23
CA VAL A 80 14.54 17.10 3.93
C VAL A 80 13.48 18.05 3.42
N GLN A 81 12.45 17.54 2.77
CA GLN A 81 11.36 18.34 2.21
C GLN A 81 10.27 18.65 3.22
N ALA A 82 9.92 17.69 4.07
CA ALA A 82 8.89 17.83 5.08
C ALA A 82 9.19 16.96 6.31
N VAL A 83 8.80 17.43 7.48
CA VAL A 83 8.85 16.67 8.73
C VAL A 83 7.51 16.85 9.42
N GLU A 84 6.86 15.74 9.72
CA GLU A 84 5.62 15.69 10.48
C GLU A 84 5.79 14.82 11.71
N THR A 85 5.33 15.31 12.85
CA THR A 85 5.37 14.60 14.12
C THR A 85 3.97 14.12 14.48
N ARG A 86 3.86 12.92 15.02
CA ARG A 86 2.62 12.33 15.49
C ARG A 86 2.79 11.70 16.86
N LEU A 87 1.80 11.84 17.70
CA LEU A 87 1.71 11.11 18.96
C LEU A 87 1.14 9.72 18.67
N VAL A 88 1.81 8.70 19.19
CA VAL A 88 1.36 7.31 19.08
C VAL A 88 1.18 6.77 20.50
N SER A 89 -0.04 6.34 20.81
CA SER A 89 -0.39 5.80 22.12
C SER A 89 -1.27 4.57 21.99
N GLY A 90 -1.09 3.61 22.90
CA GLY A 90 -2.04 2.52 23.06
C GLY A 90 -3.29 2.97 23.83
N ALA A 91 -4.44 2.52 23.41
CA ALA A 91 -5.69 2.71 24.12
C ALA A 91 -6.44 1.37 24.28
N HIS A 92 -7.38 1.34 25.20
CA HIS A 92 -8.33 0.24 25.37
C HIS A 92 -9.71 0.78 25.04
N LEU A 93 -10.35 0.19 24.05
CA LEU A 93 -11.68 0.56 23.60
C LEU A 93 -12.70 -0.44 24.15
N SER A 94 -13.79 0.05 24.68
CA SER A 94 -14.96 -0.76 25.03
C SER A 94 -15.87 -0.85 23.83
N VAL A 95 -15.84 -1.98 23.12
CA VAL A 95 -16.64 -2.18 21.91
C VAL A 95 -17.89 -2.97 22.28
N PRO A 96 -19.10 -2.54 21.90
CA PRO A 96 -20.32 -3.29 22.15
C PRO A 96 -20.24 -4.72 21.62
N GLY A 97 -20.61 -5.68 22.46
CA GLY A 97 -20.56 -7.11 22.11
C GLY A 97 -19.24 -7.81 22.46
N PHE A 98 -18.26 -7.12 23.03
CA PHE A 98 -17.03 -7.72 23.56
C PHE A 98 -17.00 -7.63 25.09
N GLU A 99 -16.68 -8.76 25.73
CA GLU A 99 -16.51 -8.79 27.19
C GLU A 99 -15.17 -8.17 27.63
N GLU A 100 -14.14 -8.28 26.78
CA GLU A 100 -12.81 -7.74 27.04
C GLU A 100 -12.53 -6.47 26.20
N PRO A 101 -11.85 -5.45 26.78
CA PRO A 101 -11.48 -4.26 26.04
C PRO A 101 -10.55 -4.58 24.85
N VAL A 102 -10.86 -4.00 23.70
CA VAL A 102 -10.05 -4.13 22.49
C VAL A 102 -8.84 -3.20 22.57
N ARG A 103 -7.66 -3.72 22.31
CA ARG A 103 -6.45 -2.87 22.20
C ARG A 103 -6.43 -2.13 20.88
N ALA A 104 -6.34 -0.82 20.96
CA ALA A 104 -6.20 0.06 19.81
C ALA A 104 -4.86 0.80 19.85
N LEU A 105 -4.32 1.09 18.68
CA LEU A 105 -3.23 2.02 18.49
C LEU A 105 -3.80 3.34 18.00
N MET A 106 -3.69 4.37 18.82
CA MET A 106 -4.09 5.73 18.48
C MET A 106 -2.91 6.48 17.88
N VAL A 107 -3.13 7.14 16.76
CA VAL A 107 -2.15 8.00 16.10
C VAL A 107 -2.79 9.38 15.93
N SER A 108 -2.16 10.42 16.46
CA SER A 108 -2.67 11.78 16.30
C SER A 108 -2.58 12.22 14.83
N LEU A 109 -3.55 13.01 14.40
CA LEU A 109 -3.42 13.81 13.18
C LEU A 109 -3.01 15.24 13.56
N PRO A 110 -2.30 15.95 12.67
CA PRO A 110 -1.96 17.34 12.93
C PRO A 110 -3.23 18.21 12.98
N ASP A 111 -3.20 19.27 13.77
CA ASP A 111 -4.33 20.22 13.90
C ASP A 111 -4.63 20.99 12.61
N SER A 112 -3.76 20.93 11.61
CA SER A 112 -4.01 21.45 10.27
C SER A 112 -5.05 20.58 9.53
N ALA A 113 -5.83 21.21 8.67
CA ALA A 113 -6.93 20.54 7.95
C ALA A 113 -6.52 19.33 7.14
N GLU A 114 -5.26 19.26 6.68
CA GLU A 114 -4.72 18.13 5.93
C GLU A 114 -3.31 17.76 6.41
N PRO A 115 -3.05 16.47 6.69
CA PRO A 115 -1.69 15.99 6.95
C PRO A 115 -0.76 16.25 5.77
N LEU A 116 0.47 16.67 6.04
CA LEU A 116 1.50 16.86 5.01
C LEU A 116 2.03 15.51 4.50
N LEU A 117 2.27 14.58 5.44
CA LEU A 117 2.81 13.26 5.16
C LEU A 117 1.82 12.16 5.59
N ASN A 118 1.93 10.99 4.98
CA ASN A 118 1.13 9.80 5.29
C ASN A 118 -0.36 10.12 5.39
N ARG A 119 -0.90 10.73 4.34
CA ARG A 119 -2.29 11.12 4.28
C ARG A 119 -3.20 9.91 4.35
N PRO A 120 -4.18 9.87 5.26
CA PRO A 120 -5.12 8.77 5.32
C PRO A 120 -5.94 8.67 4.03
N TYR A 121 -6.06 7.46 3.48
CA TYR A 121 -6.99 7.19 2.39
C TYR A 121 -8.40 6.99 2.95
N LEU A 122 -9.25 7.99 2.78
CA LEU A 122 -10.59 7.97 3.34
C LEU A 122 -11.55 7.20 2.41
N ARG A 123 -12.16 6.14 2.93
CA ARG A 123 -13.15 5.32 2.21
C ARG A 123 -14.58 5.84 2.37
N ALA A 124 -14.90 6.33 3.56
CA ALA A 124 -16.22 6.87 3.90
C ALA A 124 -16.09 7.94 4.99
N GLY A 125 -17.05 8.86 5.08
CA GLY A 125 -17.04 9.92 6.06
C GLY A 125 -16.14 11.09 5.71
N ARG A 126 -15.48 11.69 6.70
CA ARG A 126 -14.58 12.84 6.56
C ARG A 126 -13.39 12.72 7.52
N LEU A 127 -12.35 13.48 7.29
CA LEU A 127 -11.29 13.68 8.27
C LEU A 127 -11.80 14.45 9.48
N LEU A 128 -11.03 14.40 10.57
CA LEU A 128 -11.35 15.09 11.82
C LEU A 128 -11.44 16.59 11.58
N ALA A 129 -12.36 17.24 12.26
CA ALA A 129 -12.38 18.70 12.30
C ALA A 129 -11.15 19.21 13.07
N PRO A 130 -10.52 20.32 12.64
CA PRO A 130 -9.41 20.92 13.38
C PRO A 130 -9.82 21.22 14.84
N GLY A 131 -9.00 20.75 15.80
CA GLY A 131 -9.26 20.94 17.23
C GLY A 131 -10.36 20.06 17.82
N SER A 132 -10.88 19.07 17.08
CA SER A 132 -11.84 18.09 17.62
C SER A 132 -11.12 17.09 18.53
N GLU A 133 -11.63 16.92 19.74
CA GLU A 133 -11.09 15.99 20.74
C GLU A 133 -11.91 14.68 20.85
N ASP A 134 -13.09 14.65 20.26
CA ASP A 134 -14.10 13.59 20.36
C ASP A 134 -14.38 12.87 19.04
N GLU A 135 -13.57 13.12 18.02
CA GLU A 135 -13.68 12.44 16.74
C GLU A 135 -12.50 11.50 16.48
N ALA A 136 -12.76 10.38 15.84
CA ALA A 136 -11.74 9.43 15.42
C ALA A 136 -12.01 8.90 14.01
N VAL A 137 -10.94 8.65 13.26
CA VAL A 137 -10.96 7.84 12.04
C VAL A 137 -10.51 6.44 12.39
N ILE A 138 -11.33 5.45 12.05
CA ILE A 138 -11.05 4.04 12.32
C ILE A 138 -10.72 3.30 11.01
N SER A 139 -10.03 2.18 11.11
CA SER A 139 -9.74 1.36 9.93
C SER A 139 -11.03 0.74 9.34
N GLU A 140 -11.09 0.65 8.00
CA GLU A 140 -12.21 0.03 7.29
C GLU A 140 -12.50 -1.39 7.82
N ALA A 141 -11.45 -2.21 7.99
CA ALA A 141 -11.60 -3.57 8.49
C ALA A 141 -12.22 -3.65 9.89
N PHE A 142 -11.91 -2.69 10.78
CA PHE A 142 -12.52 -2.61 12.10
C PHE A 142 -13.98 -2.16 12.00
N ALA A 143 -14.26 -1.15 11.18
CA ALA A 143 -15.63 -0.68 10.96
C ALA A 143 -16.53 -1.79 10.41
N GLU A 144 -16.08 -2.50 9.37
CA GLU A 144 -16.84 -3.61 8.79
C GLU A 144 -17.05 -4.78 9.76
N ALA A 145 -16.02 -5.15 10.52
CA ALA A 145 -16.10 -6.26 11.47
C ALA A 145 -17.10 -6.01 12.60
N HIS A 146 -17.32 -4.74 12.97
CA HIS A 146 -18.17 -4.35 14.10
C HIS A 146 -19.41 -3.56 13.68
N GLY A 147 -19.63 -3.37 12.38
CA GLY A 147 -20.82 -2.72 11.85
C GLY A 147 -20.89 -1.21 12.10
N PHE A 148 -19.74 -0.55 12.26
CA PHE A 148 -19.69 0.90 12.44
C PHE A 148 -19.84 1.66 11.11
N ALA A 149 -20.60 2.74 11.17
CA ALA A 149 -20.79 3.70 10.09
C ALA A 149 -20.29 5.09 10.50
N PRO A 150 -20.00 5.99 9.54
CA PRO A 150 -19.65 7.36 9.86
C PRO A 150 -20.74 8.07 10.68
N GLY A 151 -20.35 8.62 11.83
CA GLY A 151 -21.25 9.26 12.78
C GLY A 151 -21.66 8.40 13.98
N ASP A 152 -21.29 7.13 14.00
CA ASP A 152 -21.49 6.28 15.18
C ASP A 152 -20.51 6.67 16.30
N THR A 153 -20.86 6.28 17.52
CA THR A 153 -20.05 6.51 18.72
C THR A 153 -19.41 5.21 19.18
N LEU A 154 -18.15 5.27 19.54
CA LEU A 154 -17.34 4.17 20.09
C LEU A 154 -17.33 4.25 21.62
#